data_767c12452660cfccbcb87044cd52dcd1
#
_entry.id   767c12452660cfccbcb87044cd52dcd1
#
_cell.length_a   1.000
_cell.length_b   1.000
_cell.length_c   1.000
_cell.angle_alpha   90.00
_cell.angle_beta   90.00
_cell.angle_gamma   90.00
#
_symmetry.space_group_name_H-M   'P 1'
#
loop_
_entity.id
_entity.type
_entity.pdbx_description
1 polymer ?
#
loop_
_entity_poly.entity_id
_entity_poly.type
_entity_poly.pdbx_seq_one_letter_code
_entity_poly.pdbx_strand_id
1 'polypeptide(L)'
;MRLDTVHHIVIITKDYDQTIDFYVNKLGFNIIRENKREDKQDIKLDLQLGDMELEVFVKPDAPLHPFPETAGLRHLAFKVEDVEETVKELNALGIETEPIRFDTFTGKKMTFFKDPDQLPLEIHE
;
A
#
# COMPACT_ATOMS: atom_id res chain seq x y z
N MET A 1 0.53 -29.97 -0.23
CA MET A 1 1.04 -28.59 -0.29
C MET A 1 0.04 -27.66 0.41
N ARG A 2 0.52 -26.77 1.25
CA ARG A 2 -0.32 -25.76 1.92
C ARG A 2 0.23 -24.37 1.62
N LEU A 3 -0.57 -23.56 0.92
CA LEU A 3 -0.25 -22.17 0.60
C LEU A 3 -1.33 -21.26 1.22
N ASP A 4 -1.42 -21.31 2.55
CA ASP A 4 -2.47 -20.65 3.33
C ASP A 4 -1.97 -19.50 4.21
N THR A 5 -0.68 -19.18 4.11
CA THR A 5 -0.08 -18.10 4.91
C THR A 5 0.79 -17.23 4.01
N VAL A 6 0.51 -15.93 3.98
CA VAL A 6 1.33 -14.98 3.23
C VAL A 6 2.51 -14.56 4.10
N HIS A 7 3.73 -14.70 3.59
CA HIS A 7 4.95 -14.26 4.29
C HIS A 7 5.20 -12.77 4.08
N HIS A 8 5.13 -12.32 2.85
CA HIS A 8 5.30 -10.89 2.52
C HIS A 8 4.64 -10.55 1.19
N ILE A 9 4.39 -9.27 1.01
CA ILE A 9 3.97 -8.66 -0.25
C ILE A 9 5.06 -7.66 -0.64
N VAL A 10 5.37 -7.57 -1.92
CA VAL A 10 6.39 -6.64 -2.43
C VAL A 10 5.73 -5.59 -3.30
N ILE A 11 6.04 -4.33 -3.03
CA ILE A 11 5.67 -3.19 -3.89
C ILE A 11 6.92 -2.45 -4.32
N ILE A 12 6.80 -1.71 -5.40
CA ILE A 12 7.87 -0.86 -5.92
C ILE A 12 7.40 0.60 -5.84
N THR A 13 8.27 1.47 -5.33
CA THR A 13 8.06 2.91 -5.30
C THR A 13 9.22 3.62 -5.99
N LYS A 14 9.06 4.91 -6.30
CA LYS A 14 10.06 5.64 -7.09
C LYS A 14 10.92 6.59 -6.27
N ASP A 15 10.43 7.11 -5.15
CA ASP A 15 11.10 8.14 -4.37
C ASP A 15 11.13 7.76 -2.90
N TYR A 16 12.30 7.78 -2.29
CA TYR A 16 12.50 7.38 -0.89
C TYR A 16 11.74 8.30 0.08
N ASP A 17 11.90 9.61 -0.07
CA ASP A 17 11.29 10.56 0.88
C ASP A 17 9.76 10.52 0.80
N GLN A 18 9.21 10.42 -0.40
CA GLN A 18 7.76 10.27 -0.59
C GLN A 18 7.25 8.94 -0.03
N THR A 19 8.03 7.87 -0.18
CA THR A 19 7.69 6.55 0.37
C THR A 19 7.62 6.59 1.89
N ILE A 20 8.63 7.16 2.54
CA ILE A 20 8.67 7.32 4.00
C ILE A 20 7.52 8.20 4.47
N ASP A 21 7.30 9.34 3.81
CA ASP A 21 6.21 10.24 4.19
C ASP A 21 4.85 9.55 4.13
N PHE A 22 4.60 8.82 3.06
CA PHE A 22 3.30 8.16 2.85
C PHE A 22 3.13 6.93 3.75
N TYR A 23 3.98 5.92 3.58
CA TYR A 23 3.79 4.63 4.25
C TYR A 23 4.13 4.66 5.74
N VAL A 24 5.17 5.36 6.12
CA VAL A 24 5.64 5.40 7.51
C VAL A 24 4.97 6.53 8.29
N ASN A 25 5.08 7.77 7.81
CA ASN A 25 4.59 8.92 8.56
C ASN A 25 3.06 9.05 8.53
N LYS A 26 2.45 8.89 7.35
CA LYS A 26 0.99 9.04 7.20
C LYS A 26 0.22 7.77 7.52
N LEU A 27 0.55 6.65 6.90
CA LEU A 27 -0.15 5.40 7.14
C LEU A 27 0.29 4.68 8.43
N GLY A 28 1.43 5.04 9.00
CA GLY A 28 1.86 4.54 10.30
C GLY A 28 2.54 3.18 10.30
N PHE A 29 3.02 2.69 9.16
CA PHE A 29 3.77 1.44 9.14
C PHE A 29 5.12 1.58 9.83
N ASN A 30 5.50 0.60 10.63
CA ASN A 30 6.79 0.56 11.30
C ASN A 30 7.85 -0.06 10.40
N ILE A 31 9.04 0.56 10.35
CA ILE A 31 10.18 0.01 9.64
C ILE A 31 10.79 -1.11 10.48
N ILE A 32 10.90 -2.31 9.88
CA ILE A 32 11.60 -3.45 10.49
C ILE A 32 13.07 -3.40 10.13
N ARG A 33 13.38 -3.19 8.84
CA ARG A 33 14.74 -3.13 8.29
C ARG A 33 14.78 -2.17 7.12
N GLU A 34 15.96 -1.61 6.91
CA GLU A 34 16.24 -0.80 5.74
C GLU A 34 17.63 -1.18 5.23
N ASN A 35 17.72 -1.53 3.95
CA ASN A 35 18.97 -1.93 3.33
C ASN A 35 19.18 -1.18 2.01
N LYS A 36 20.29 -0.46 1.92
CA LYS A 36 20.73 0.12 0.66
C LYS A 36 21.45 -0.96 -0.14
N ARG A 37 20.91 -1.29 -1.31
CA ARG A 37 21.50 -2.32 -2.17
C ARG A 37 22.28 -1.66 -3.29
N GLU A 38 23.58 -1.45 -3.08
CA GLU A 38 24.45 -0.74 -4.01
C GLU A 38 24.59 -1.46 -5.35
N ASP A 39 24.62 -2.80 -5.34
CA ASP A 39 24.68 -3.64 -6.54
C ASP A 39 23.44 -3.54 -7.42
N LYS A 40 22.27 -3.24 -6.82
CA LYS A 40 21.00 -3.05 -7.51
C LYS A 40 20.64 -1.57 -7.70
N GLN A 41 21.39 -0.65 -7.06
CA GLN A 41 21.11 0.78 -7.03
C GLN A 41 19.70 1.12 -6.55
N ASP A 42 19.24 0.39 -5.52
CA ASP A 42 17.95 0.64 -4.90
C ASP A 42 18.03 0.54 -3.37
N ILE A 43 16.92 0.86 -2.72
CA ILE A 43 16.75 0.73 -1.28
C ILE A 43 15.62 -0.24 -1.04
N LYS A 44 15.84 -1.20 -0.16
CA LYS A 44 14.82 -2.14 0.28
C LYS A 44 14.37 -1.76 1.69
N LEU A 45 13.10 -1.42 1.83
CA LEU A 45 12.44 -1.16 3.10
C LEU A 45 11.56 -2.35 3.44
N ASP A 46 11.71 -2.91 4.63
CA ASP A 46 10.81 -3.94 5.13
C ASP A 46 9.92 -3.31 6.21
N LEU A 47 8.62 -3.28 5.96
CA LEU A 47 7.63 -2.70 6.86
C LEU A 47 6.80 -3.79 7.51
N GLN A 48 6.37 -3.56 8.76
CA GLN A 48 5.47 -4.46 9.46
C GLN A 48 4.04 -4.31 8.94
N LEU A 49 3.42 -5.41 8.55
CA LEU A 49 2.02 -5.44 8.13
C LEU A 49 1.32 -6.59 8.87
N GLY A 50 0.78 -6.30 10.07
CA GLY A 50 0.23 -7.35 10.92
C GLY A 50 1.28 -8.41 11.22
N ASP A 51 0.98 -9.68 10.93
CA ASP A 51 1.90 -10.81 11.12
C ASP A 51 2.82 -11.06 9.93
N MET A 52 2.76 -10.22 8.91
CA MET A 52 3.55 -10.36 7.70
C MET A 52 4.35 -9.08 7.42
N GLU A 53 5.12 -9.10 6.36
CA GLU A 53 5.91 -7.94 5.96
C GLU A 53 5.40 -7.36 4.64
N LEU A 54 5.48 -6.03 4.54
CA LEU A 54 5.35 -5.29 3.29
C LEU A 54 6.77 -4.85 2.90
N GLU A 55 7.34 -5.49 1.89
CA GLU A 55 8.66 -5.12 1.39
C GLU A 55 8.50 -4.05 0.30
N VAL A 56 9.25 -2.99 0.43
CA VAL A 56 9.21 -1.88 -0.53
C VAL A 56 10.58 -1.73 -1.17
N PHE A 57 10.65 -1.87 -2.48
CA PHE A 57 11.85 -1.53 -3.23
C PHE A 57 11.70 -0.13 -3.83
N VAL A 58 12.58 0.78 -3.41
CA VAL A 58 12.62 2.13 -3.96
C VAL A 58 13.51 2.12 -5.20
N LYS A 59 12.87 2.24 -6.37
CA LYS A 59 13.51 2.17 -7.68
C LYS A 59 13.16 3.42 -8.51
N PRO A 60 14.04 4.44 -8.54
CA PRO A 60 13.72 5.71 -9.21
C PRO A 60 13.33 5.58 -10.67
N ASP A 61 13.86 4.56 -11.36
CA ASP A 61 13.61 4.36 -12.80
C ASP A 61 12.38 3.50 -13.10
N ALA A 62 11.67 3.02 -12.07
CA ALA A 62 10.48 2.21 -12.29
C ALA A 62 9.37 3.03 -12.94
N PRO A 63 8.61 2.47 -13.90
CA PRO A 63 7.42 3.13 -14.43
C PRO A 63 6.31 3.16 -13.37
N LEU A 64 5.37 4.10 -13.53
CA LEU A 64 4.20 4.15 -12.66
C LEU A 64 3.32 2.91 -12.85
N HIS A 65 2.49 2.62 -11.84
CA HIS A 65 1.54 1.50 -11.89
C HIS A 65 0.66 1.63 -13.14
N PRO A 66 0.52 0.55 -13.93
CA PRO A 66 -0.12 0.64 -15.25
C PRO A 66 -1.64 0.78 -15.18
N PHE A 67 -2.17 1.52 -16.18
CA PHE A 67 -3.56 1.53 -16.57
C PHE A 67 -3.61 1.27 -18.07
N PRO A 68 -4.58 0.47 -18.57
CA PRO A 68 -5.61 -0.28 -17.85
C PRO A 68 -5.05 -1.44 -17.04
N GLU A 69 -5.93 -2.19 -16.40
CA GLU A 69 -5.60 -3.34 -15.56
C GLU A 69 -4.81 -4.40 -16.35
N THR A 70 -3.76 -4.92 -15.70
CA THR A 70 -2.90 -5.97 -16.26
C THR A 70 -3.02 -7.24 -15.40
N ALA A 71 -2.68 -8.39 -15.97
CA ALA A 71 -2.67 -9.64 -15.21
C ALA A 71 -1.66 -9.56 -14.06
N GLY A 72 -2.02 -10.09 -12.90
CA GLY A 72 -1.21 -10.10 -11.69
C GLY A 72 -1.93 -9.42 -10.52
N LEU A 73 -1.18 -8.95 -9.55
CA LEU A 73 -1.75 -8.22 -8.42
C LEU A 73 -2.32 -6.88 -8.89
N ARG A 74 -3.59 -6.65 -8.57
CA ARG A 74 -4.31 -5.45 -8.98
C ARG A 74 -4.18 -4.31 -7.98
N HIS A 75 -4.36 -4.62 -6.69
CA HIS A 75 -4.27 -3.65 -5.60
C HIS A 75 -4.03 -4.37 -4.28
N LEU A 76 -3.78 -3.59 -3.23
CA LEU A 76 -3.64 -4.07 -1.88
C LEU A 76 -4.79 -3.52 -1.04
N ALA A 77 -5.53 -4.41 -0.38
CA ALA A 77 -6.68 -4.03 0.45
C ALA A 77 -6.37 -4.24 1.93
N PHE A 78 -6.68 -3.23 2.74
CA PHE A 78 -6.56 -3.29 4.19
C PHE A 78 -7.94 -3.40 4.82
N LYS A 79 -8.08 -4.29 5.80
CA LYS A 79 -9.29 -4.36 6.60
C LYS A 79 -9.25 -3.26 7.67
N VAL A 80 -10.36 -2.53 7.78
CA VAL A 80 -10.54 -1.51 8.82
C VAL A 80 -11.87 -1.75 9.53
N GLU A 81 -12.00 -1.24 10.75
CA GLU A 81 -13.24 -1.38 11.52
C GLU A 81 -14.33 -0.41 11.01
N ASP A 82 -13.93 0.79 10.60
CA ASP A 82 -14.83 1.86 10.19
C ASP A 82 -14.23 2.62 9.00
N VAL A 83 -14.78 2.40 7.82
CA VAL A 83 -14.32 3.05 6.59
C VAL A 83 -14.52 4.56 6.65
N GLU A 84 -15.65 5.05 7.19
CA GLU A 84 -15.93 6.49 7.26
C GLU A 84 -14.89 7.24 8.12
N GLU A 85 -14.57 6.67 9.29
CA GLU A 85 -13.54 7.27 10.16
C GLU A 85 -12.15 7.22 9.51
N THR A 86 -11.82 6.10 8.88
CA THR A 86 -10.52 5.96 8.19
C THR A 86 -10.40 6.96 7.04
N VAL A 87 -11.48 7.20 6.29
CA VAL A 87 -11.50 8.23 5.24
C VAL A 87 -11.23 9.62 5.83
N LYS A 88 -11.84 9.95 6.97
CA LYS A 88 -11.58 11.24 7.63
C LYS A 88 -10.11 11.38 8.02
N GLU A 89 -9.52 10.33 8.58
CA GLU A 89 -8.11 10.32 8.94
C GLU A 89 -7.20 10.50 7.72
N LEU A 90 -7.47 9.75 6.64
CA LEU A 90 -6.72 9.85 5.38
C LEU A 90 -6.81 11.26 4.80
N ASN A 91 -8.02 11.81 4.73
CA ASN A 91 -8.24 13.15 4.19
C ASN A 91 -7.56 14.23 5.05
N ALA A 92 -7.55 14.07 6.38
CA ALA A 92 -6.84 14.98 7.28
C ALA A 92 -5.32 14.97 7.05
N LEU A 93 -4.79 13.87 6.54
CA LEU A 93 -3.38 13.72 6.18
C LEU A 93 -3.08 14.18 4.74
N GLY A 94 -4.08 14.72 4.04
CA GLY A 94 -3.94 15.16 2.65
C GLY A 94 -4.01 14.03 1.62
N ILE A 95 -4.48 12.86 2.00
CA ILE A 95 -4.66 11.72 1.10
C ILE A 95 -6.10 11.73 0.60
N GLU A 96 -6.28 11.89 -0.70
CA GLU A 96 -7.61 11.86 -1.32
C GLU A 96 -8.11 10.43 -1.41
N THR A 97 -9.40 10.25 -1.15
CA THR A 97 -10.09 8.97 -1.30
C THR A 97 -11.21 9.10 -2.34
N GLU A 98 -11.54 8.00 -2.99
CA GLU A 98 -12.75 7.93 -3.80
C GLU A 98 -13.99 7.99 -2.91
N PRO A 99 -15.18 8.25 -3.46
CA PRO A 99 -16.42 8.16 -2.68
C PRO A 99 -16.59 6.77 -2.06
N ILE A 100 -17.08 6.72 -0.83
CA ILE A 100 -17.37 5.46 -0.16
C ILE A 100 -18.49 4.75 -0.92
N ARG A 101 -18.33 3.46 -1.14
CA ARG A 101 -19.34 2.61 -1.76
C ARG A 101 -19.45 1.29 -1.01
N PHE A 102 -20.44 0.51 -1.37
CA PHE A 102 -20.68 -0.80 -0.78
C PHE A 102 -20.18 -1.89 -1.72
N ASP A 103 -19.50 -2.88 -1.14
CA ASP A 103 -19.21 -4.12 -1.85
C ASP A 103 -20.55 -4.79 -2.16
N THR A 104 -20.81 -5.02 -3.45
CA THR A 104 -22.08 -5.57 -3.89
C THR A 104 -22.33 -7.01 -3.42
N PHE A 105 -21.28 -7.74 -3.05
CA PHE A 105 -21.37 -9.13 -2.62
C PHE A 105 -21.47 -9.30 -1.11
N THR A 106 -20.87 -8.40 -0.34
CA THR A 106 -20.82 -8.49 1.12
C THR A 106 -21.68 -7.45 1.83
N GLY A 107 -22.04 -6.35 1.14
CA GLY A 107 -22.74 -5.22 1.74
C GLY A 107 -21.87 -4.36 2.64
N LYS A 108 -20.58 -4.62 2.70
CA LYS A 108 -19.61 -3.88 3.52
C LYS A 108 -19.16 -2.62 2.84
N LYS A 109 -18.85 -1.59 3.62
CA LYS A 109 -18.29 -0.34 3.10
C LYS A 109 -16.85 -0.54 2.68
N MET A 110 -16.47 0.15 1.60
CA MET A 110 -15.13 0.15 1.08
C MET A 110 -14.86 1.41 0.27
N THR A 111 -13.62 1.74 0.09
CA THR A 111 -13.20 2.76 -0.87
C THR A 111 -11.73 2.59 -1.23
N PHE A 112 -11.31 3.34 -2.25
CA PHE A 112 -9.93 3.32 -2.76
C PHE A 112 -9.25 4.65 -2.55
N PHE A 113 -7.94 4.58 -2.43
CA PHE A 113 -7.02 5.71 -2.50
C PHE A 113 -5.76 5.22 -3.23
N LYS A 114 -4.80 6.08 -3.46
CA LYS A 114 -3.59 5.73 -4.20
C LYS A 114 -2.36 6.12 -3.41
N ASP A 115 -1.30 5.33 -3.57
CA ASP A 115 0.01 5.75 -3.08
C ASP A 115 0.61 6.82 -4.03
N PRO A 116 1.77 7.43 -3.69
CA PRO A 116 2.38 8.45 -4.54
C PRO A 116 2.70 8.00 -5.96
N ASP A 117 2.85 6.70 -6.18
CA ASP A 117 3.18 6.11 -7.49
C ASP A 117 1.97 5.52 -8.20
N GLN A 118 0.76 5.90 -7.76
CA GLN A 118 -0.52 5.52 -8.37
C GLN A 118 -0.93 4.06 -8.13
N LEU A 119 -0.28 3.35 -7.22
CA LEU A 119 -0.75 2.02 -6.82
C LEU A 119 -2.11 2.15 -6.12
N PRO A 120 -3.15 1.44 -6.59
CA PRO A 120 -4.42 1.45 -5.90
C PRO A 120 -4.33 0.73 -4.55
N LEU A 121 -4.84 1.38 -3.53
CA LEU A 121 -4.98 0.83 -2.18
C LEU A 121 -6.45 0.88 -1.79
N GLU A 122 -6.92 -0.13 -1.09
CA GLU A 122 -8.31 -0.23 -0.66
C GLU A 122 -8.40 -0.30 0.85
N ILE A 123 -9.42 0.33 1.43
CA ILE A 123 -9.86 0.06 2.80
C ILE A 123 -11.26 -0.57 2.73
N HIS A 124 -11.46 -1.62 3.52
CA HIS A 124 -12.67 -2.44 3.48
C HIS A 124 -13.05 -2.87 4.91
N GLU A 125 -14.33 -2.78 5.26
CA GLU A 125 -14.87 -3.33 6.53
C GLU A 125 -15.02 -4.82 6.51
#